data_505a24ca3b3bd1ef8b1c6a7960950fbe
#
_entry.id   505a24ca3b3bd1ef8b1c6a7960950fbe
#
_cell.length_a   1.000
_cell.length_b   1.000
_cell.length_c   1.000
_cell.angle_alpha   90.00
_cell.angle_beta   90.00
_cell.angle_gamma   90.00
#
_symmetry.space_group_name_H-M   'P 1'
#
loop_
_entity.id
_entity.type
_entity.pdbx_description
1 polymer ?
#
loop_
_entity_poly.entity_id
_entity_poly.type
_entity_poly.pdbx_seq_one_letter_code
_entity_poly.pdbx_strand_id
1 'polypeptide(L)'
;VVLSPSSTRKIYELGIDSIPSESECYPAKLAHGHVTWLIHQNVDFIFYPCIPYERNEFPDSNNHYNCPIVTSYAENIKNNVDEITSGQVKFLNPFMAFTNEDTLSSQLIKVFGSSEFGISEAEIRDAVSEGWKELAVIRMEMQKKGEEVLKYMEETGRRGIVLAGCPYHVDPEINHG
;
A
#
# COMPACT_ATOMS: atom_id res chain seq x y z
N VAL A 1 -12.64 4.98 8.75
CA VAL A 1 -11.31 4.78 8.12
C VAL A 1 -10.79 6.14 7.65
N VAL A 2 -9.53 6.44 7.96
CA VAL A 2 -8.83 7.64 7.51
C VAL A 2 -7.72 7.21 6.56
N LEU A 3 -7.69 7.80 5.36
CA LEU A 3 -6.61 7.62 4.39
C LEU A 3 -5.77 8.88 4.34
N SER A 4 -4.46 8.75 4.22
CA SER A 4 -3.58 9.88 3.97
C SER A 4 -3.85 10.49 2.58
N PRO A 5 -3.63 11.79 2.37
CA PRO A 5 -3.86 12.44 1.09
C PRO A 5 -2.87 11.95 0.02
N SER A 6 -3.06 12.41 -1.23
CA SER A 6 -2.06 12.21 -2.29
C SER A 6 -0.71 12.77 -1.86
N SER A 7 0.37 12.13 -2.31
CA SER A 7 1.73 12.56 -2.00
C SER A 7 2.02 13.96 -2.52
N THR A 8 2.73 14.70 -1.71
CA THR A 8 3.22 16.05 -2.05
C THR A 8 4.54 16.30 -1.32
N ARG A 9 5.28 17.31 -1.74
CA ARG A 9 6.47 17.77 -1.02
C ARG A 9 6.19 18.05 0.46
N LYS A 10 5.02 18.58 0.81
CA LYS A 10 4.61 18.84 2.20
C LYS A 10 4.45 17.55 3.01
N ILE A 11 3.90 16.50 2.40
CA ILE A 11 3.83 15.18 3.04
C ILE A 11 5.23 14.64 3.32
N TYR A 12 6.15 14.70 2.34
CA TYR A 12 7.55 14.31 2.55
C TYR A 12 8.17 15.05 3.75
N GLU A 13 7.99 16.36 3.81
CA GLU A 13 8.55 17.22 4.86
C GLU A 13 8.06 16.86 6.26
N LEU A 14 6.84 16.35 6.41
CA LEU A 14 6.33 15.86 7.70
C LEU A 14 7.11 14.66 8.26
N GLY A 15 7.70 13.85 7.39
CA GLY A 15 8.38 12.62 7.79
C GLY A 15 9.90 12.73 7.89
N ILE A 16 10.50 13.87 7.53
CA ILE A 16 11.95 14.02 7.39
C ILE A 16 12.72 13.57 8.65
N ASP A 17 12.25 13.94 9.84
CA ASP A 17 12.95 13.68 11.09
C ASP A 17 13.02 12.20 11.46
N SER A 18 12.15 11.38 10.89
CA SER A 18 12.09 9.93 11.14
C SER A 18 12.76 9.09 10.05
N ILE A 19 13.27 9.71 8.96
CA ILE A 19 13.96 8.99 7.88
C ILE A 19 15.35 8.57 8.36
N PRO A 20 15.66 7.26 8.45
CA PRO A 20 16.90 6.79 9.06
C PRO A 20 18.14 6.96 8.18
N SER A 21 17.96 7.12 6.87
CA SER A 21 19.07 7.22 5.92
C SER A 21 18.74 8.07 4.69
N GLU A 22 19.69 8.89 4.27
CA GLU A 22 19.60 9.63 3.03
C GLU A 22 19.59 8.73 1.79
N SER A 23 20.16 7.55 1.86
CA SER A 23 20.21 6.58 0.77
C SER A 23 18.92 5.79 0.58
N GLU A 24 17.94 5.94 1.46
CA GLU A 24 16.64 5.33 1.31
C GLU A 24 15.91 5.86 0.07
N CYS A 25 15.19 4.98 -0.64
CA CYS A 25 14.47 5.40 -1.85
C CYS A 25 13.35 6.39 -1.53
N TYR A 26 13.05 7.28 -2.47
CA TYR A 26 12.08 8.36 -2.24
C TYR A 26 10.68 7.88 -1.86
N PRO A 27 10.11 6.80 -2.45
CA PRO A 27 8.85 6.22 -1.98
C PRO A 27 8.85 5.82 -0.51
N ALA A 28 9.96 5.25 -0.02
CA ALA A 28 10.10 4.89 1.39
C ALA A 28 10.09 6.14 2.29
N LYS A 29 10.80 7.18 1.89
CA LYS A 29 10.80 8.47 2.60
C LYS A 29 9.41 9.11 2.66
N LEU A 30 8.64 9.05 1.58
CA LEU A 30 7.25 9.52 1.55
C LEU A 30 6.36 8.76 2.53
N ALA A 31 6.56 7.46 2.69
CA ALA A 31 5.79 6.64 3.62
C ALA A 31 5.88 7.15 5.08
N HIS A 32 7.05 7.63 5.51
CA HIS A 32 7.23 8.29 6.80
C HIS A 32 6.30 9.51 6.94
N GLY A 33 6.27 10.38 5.93
CA GLY A 33 5.40 11.56 5.92
C GLY A 33 3.91 11.22 5.98
N HIS A 34 3.47 10.20 5.25
CA HIS A 34 2.09 9.74 5.28
C HIS A 34 1.69 9.21 6.66
N VAL A 35 2.56 8.46 7.32
CA VAL A 35 2.30 7.95 8.68
C VAL A 35 2.27 9.09 9.68
N THR A 36 3.20 10.03 9.62
CA THR A 36 3.20 11.23 10.47
C THR A 36 1.92 12.05 10.27
N TRP A 37 1.47 12.19 9.02
CA TRP A 37 0.20 12.86 8.75
C TRP A 37 -0.98 12.15 9.43
N LEU A 38 -1.06 10.81 9.36
CA LEU A 38 -2.11 10.03 10.04
C LEU A 38 -2.07 10.20 11.57
N ILE A 39 -0.88 10.24 12.15
CA ILE A 39 -0.69 10.52 13.59
C ILE A 39 -1.32 11.87 13.96
N HIS A 40 -1.10 12.90 13.16
CA HIS A 40 -1.70 14.23 13.36
C HIS A 40 -3.23 14.25 13.21
N GLN A 41 -3.86 13.21 12.62
CA GLN A 41 -5.32 13.07 12.59
C GLN A 41 -5.90 12.46 13.87
N ASN A 42 -5.08 12.12 14.87
CA ASN A 42 -5.48 11.48 16.12
C ASN A 42 -6.29 10.19 15.90
N VAL A 43 -5.81 9.32 15.00
CA VAL A 43 -6.42 8.01 14.75
C VAL A 43 -6.19 7.06 15.92
N ASP A 44 -7.13 6.14 16.17
CA ASP A 44 -7.05 5.17 17.26
C ASP A 44 -5.88 4.19 17.08
N PHE A 45 -5.62 3.80 15.83
CA PHE A 45 -4.47 2.99 15.45
C PHE A 45 -4.15 3.16 13.97
N ILE A 46 -2.94 2.79 13.58
CA ILE A 46 -2.49 2.71 12.19
C ILE A 46 -2.26 1.25 11.84
N PHE A 47 -2.88 0.77 10.75
CA PHE A 47 -2.66 -0.54 10.20
C PHE A 47 -1.82 -0.43 8.92
N TYR A 48 -0.57 -0.90 9.00
CA TYR A 48 0.38 -0.87 7.88
C TYR A 48 1.14 -2.20 7.79
N PRO A 49 0.60 -3.21 7.08
CA PRO A 49 1.20 -4.53 7.02
C PRO A 49 2.50 -4.54 6.21
N CYS A 50 3.41 -5.45 6.57
CA CYS A 50 4.56 -5.83 5.76
C CYS A 50 4.15 -6.94 4.78
N ILE A 51 4.25 -6.70 3.49
CA ILE A 51 3.75 -7.62 2.46
C ILE A 51 4.92 -8.12 1.60
N PRO A 52 5.48 -9.30 1.91
CA PRO A 52 6.57 -9.88 1.12
C PRO A 52 6.10 -10.51 -0.20
N TYR A 53 4.86 -11.01 -0.24
CA TYR A 53 4.35 -11.79 -1.38
C TYR A 53 3.02 -11.21 -1.88
N GLU A 54 2.95 -11.03 -3.19
CA GLU A 54 1.73 -10.70 -3.91
C GLU A 54 1.13 -11.95 -4.58
N ARG A 55 -0.08 -11.80 -5.10
CA ARG A 55 -0.68 -12.82 -5.96
C ARG A 55 0.17 -13.01 -7.20
N ASN A 56 0.43 -14.27 -7.57
CA ASN A 56 1.05 -14.59 -8.85
C ASN A 56 0.04 -14.39 -9.98
N GLU A 57 0.03 -13.21 -10.59
CA GLU A 57 -0.87 -12.86 -11.69
C GLU A 57 -0.39 -13.38 -13.05
N PHE A 58 0.91 -13.57 -13.17
CA PHE A 58 1.56 -14.02 -14.38
C PHE A 58 2.31 -15.32 -14.09
N PRO A 59 1.70 -16.50 -14.36
CA PRO A 59 2.29 -17.80 -14.02
C PRO A 59 3.70 -18.01 -14.56
N ASP A 60 4.00 -17.37 -15.70
CA ASP A 60 5.32 -17.45 -16.36
C ASP A 60 6.35 -16.45 -15.81
N SER A 61 5.97 -15.62 -14.83
CA SER A 61 6.90 -14.69 -14.19
C SER A 61 7.85 -15.43 -13.23
N ASN A 62 9.08 -14.91 -13.10
CA ASN A 62 10.10 -15.54 -12.25
C ASN A 62 9.76 -15.53 -10.77
N ASN A 63 9.06 -14.51 -10.30
CA ASN A 63 8.63 -14.39 -8.90
C ASN A 63 7.49 -13.38 -8.75
N HIS A 64 6.92 -13.33 -7.54
CA HIS A 64 5.87 -12.41 -7.12
C HIS A 64 6.19 -11.78 -5.76
N TYR A 65 7.47 -11.57 -5.48
CA TYR A 65 7.94 -10.88 -4.29
C TYR A 65 7.88 -9.37 -4.47
N ASN A 66 7.52 -8.67 -3.40
CA ASN A 66 7.71 -7.24 -3.34
C ASN A 66 9.19 -6.88 -3.16
N CYS A 67 9.54 -5.67 -3.54
CA CYS A 67 10.84 -5.11 -3.24
C CYS A 67 11.12 -5.22 -1.73
N PRO A 68 12.31 -5.65 -1.29
CA PRO A 68 12.64 -5.77 0.14
C PRO A 68 12.41 -4.48 0.92
N ILE A 69 12.65 -3.32 0.31
CA ILE A 69 12.40 -2.01 0.94
C ILE A 69 10.91 -1.80 1.15
N VAL A 70 10.06 -2.09 0.14
CA VAL A 70 8.59 -2.01 0.27
C VAL A 70 8.09 -2.93 1.38
N THR A 71 8.58 -4.16 1.42
CA THR A 71 8.23 -5.13 2.48
C THR A 71 8.58 -4.60 3.87
N SER A 72 9.66 -3.85 4.02
CA SER A 72 10.17 -3.38 5.31
C SER A 72 9.72 -1.97 5.69
N TYR A 73 8.96 -1.24 4.87
CA TYR A 73 8.50 0.11 5.18
C TYR A 73 7.90 0.22 6.59
N ALA A 74 6.94 -0.67 6.90
CA ALA A 74 6.24 -0.61 8.18
C ALA A 74 7.17 -0.89 9.37
N GLU A 75 8.12 -1.81 9.24
CA GLU A 75 9.13 -2.07 10.28
C GLU A 75 10.10 -0.91 10.45
N ASN A 76 10.51 -0.30 9.34
CA ASN A 76 11.38 0.88 9.38
C ASN A 76 10.68 2.05 10.11
N ILE A 77 9.46 2.39 9.68
CA ILE A 77 8.65 3.44 10.29
C ILE A 77 8.42 3.19 11.78
N LYS A 78 8.04 1.96 12.15
CA LYS A 78 7.80 1.56 13.54
C LYS A 78 8.99 1.86 14.47
N ASN A 79 10.20 1.70 13.96
CA ASN A 79 11.43 1.85 14.76
C ASN A 79 12.01 3.26 14.71
N ASN A 80 11.51 4.16 13.87
CA ASN A 80 12.09 5.49 13.66
C ASN A 80 11.10 6.65 13.88
N VAL A 81 9.81 6.38 14.07
CA VAL A 81 8.81 7.41 14.39
C VAL A 81 8.59 7.43 15.91
N ASP A 82 8.91 8.56 16.56
CA ASP A 82 8.93 8.68 18.02
C ASP A 82 7.57 8.42 18.67
N GLU A 83 6.46 8.86 18.07
CA GLU A 83 5.10 8.65 18.58
C GLU A 83 4.71 7.16 18.57
N ILE A 84 5.29 6.38 17.66
CA ILE A 84 5.08 4.94 17.58
C ILE A 84 6.01 4.23 18.57
N THR A 85 7.29 4.58 18.61
CA THR A 85 8.27 3.94 19.51
C THR A 85 7.96 4.19 20.97
N SER A 86 7.42 5.37 21.31
CA SER A 86 6.97 5.71 22.67
C SER A 86 5.64 5.08 23.06
N GLY A 87 4.91 4.46 22.10
CA GLY A 87 3.60 3.88 22.33
C GLY A 87 2.44 4.88 22.43
N GLN A 88 2.63 6.12 22.01
CA GLN A 88 1.55 7.11 21.92
C GLN A 88 0.51 6.75 20.89
N VAL A 89 0.92 6.11 19.79
CA VAL A 89 0.05 5.62 18.72
C VAL A 89 0.21 4.12 18.57
N LYS A 90 -0.90 3.39 18.56
CA LYS A 90 -0.90 1.96 18.29
C LYS A 90 -0.61 1.71 16.80
N PHE A 91 0.46 0.97 16.53
CA PHE A 91 0.89 0.65 15.17
C PHE A 91 0.87 -0.86 14.92
N LEU A 92 0.04 -1.29 13.99
CA LEU A 92 -0.16 -2.68 13.62
C LEU A 92 0.53 -2.96 12.29
N ASN A 93 1.66 -3.64 12.33
CA ASN A 93 2.50 -3.93 11.17
C ASN A 93 2.78 -5.43 10.96
N PRO A 94 1.75 -6.28 10.94
CA PRO A 94 1.94 -7.71 10.77
C PRO A 94 2.55 -8.03 9.41
N PHE A 95 3.33 -9.13 9.34
CA PHE A 95 3.70 -9.73 8.06
C PHE A 95 2.51 -10.47 7.49
N MET A 96 2.13 -10.14 6.26
CA MET A 96 0.99 -10.71 5.56
C MET A 96 1.36 -11.08 4.12
N ALA A 97 0.75 -12.14 3.61
CA ALA A 97 0.90 -12.56 2.23
C ALA A 97 -0.41 -12.40 1.48
N PHE A 98 -0.38 -11.65 0.38
CA PHE A 98 -1.54 -11.46 -0.51
C PHE A 98 -1.62 -12.53 -1.60
N THR A 99 -1.28 -13.76 -1.28
CA THR A 99 -1.24 -14.87 -2.24
C THR A 99 -2.62 -15.43 -2.59
N ASN A 100 -3.51 -15.52 -1.60
CA ASN A 100 -4.89 -15.97 -1.74
C ASN A 100 -5.75 -15.54 -0.57
N GLU A 101 -7.09 -15.63 -0.73
CA GLU A 101 -8.07 -15.21 0.27
C GLU A 101 -7.95 -15.94 1.61
N ASP A 102 -7.72 -17.24 1.59
CA ASP A 102 -7.63 -18.06 2.83
C ASP A 102 -6.41 -17.68 3.67
N THR A 103 -5.26 -17.50 3.02
CA THR A 103 -4.03 -17.08 3.69
C THR A 103 -4.21 -15.70 4.31
N LEU A 104 -4.71 -14.74 3.56
CA LEU A 104 -4.93 -13.37 4.03
C LEU A 104 -5.96 -13.33 5.15
N SER A 105 -7.10 -14.02 4.99
CA SER A 105 -8.14 -14.10 6.04
C SER A 105 -7.59 -14.67 7.33
N SER A 106 -6.85 -15.78 7.26
CA SER A 106 -6.26 -16.42 8.44
C SER A 106 -5.26 -15.51 9.17
N GLN A 107 -4.52 -14.69 8.43
CA GLN A 107 -3.59 -13.72 9.02
C GLN A 107 -4.34 -12.52 9.63
N LEU A 108 -5.36 -12.00 8.97
CA LEU A 108 -6.19 -10.90 9.49
C LEU A 108 -6.99 -11.33 10.73
N ILE A 109 -7.49 -12.57 10.79
CA ILE A 109 -8.15 -13.12 11.98
C ILE A 109 -7.21 -13.09 13.20
N LYS A 110 -5.92 -13.40 13.03
CA LYS A 110 -4.94 -13.31 14.13
C LYS A 110 -4.74 -11.87 14.63
N VAL A 111 -4.89 -10.89 13.78
CA VAL A 111 -4.72 -9.47 14.13
C VAL A 111 -6.00 -8.87 14.71
N PHE A 112 -7.13 -9.07 14.04
CA PHE A 112 -8.39 -8.38 14.33
C PHE A 112 -9.46 -9.26 15.01
N GLY A 113 -9.30 -10.59 15.00
CA GLY A 113 -10.23 -11.51 15.66
C GLY A 113 -10.11 -11.58 17.19
N SER A 114 -9.25 -10.74 17.79
CA SER A 114 -9.13 -10.61 19.23
C SER A 114 -10.33 -9.87 19.83
N SER A 115 -10.59 -10.09 21.12
CA SER A 115 -11.67 -9.39 21.85
C SER A 115 -11.53 -7.86 21.85
N GLU A 116 -10.34 -7.34 21.57
CA GLU A 116 -10.07 -5.91 21.52
C GLU A 116 -10.81 -5.21 20.37
N PHE A 117 -10.89 -5.85 19.19
CA PHE A 117 -11.56 -5.26 18.03
C PHE A 117 -13.01 -5.70 17.88
N GLY A 118 -13.42 -6.78 18.54
CA GLY A 118 -14.79 -7.30 18.52
C GLY A 118 -15.27 -7.74 17.13
N ILE A 119 -14.36 -8.06 16.21
CA ILE A 119 -14.68 -8.46 14.83
C ILE A 119 -14.69 -9.98 14.75
N SER A 120 -15.78 -10.54 14.22
CA SER A 120 -15.91 -11.99 14.03
C SER A 120 -15.08 -12.50 12.85
N GLU A 121 -14.71 -13.78 12.90
CA GLU A 121 -14.00 -14.43 11.78
C GLU A 121 -14.81 -14.37 10.48
N ALA A 122 -16.13 -14.49 10.56
CA ALA A 122 -17.01 -14.40 9.39
C ALA A 122 -16.92 -13.04 8.73
N GLU A 123 -17.02 -11.95 9.50
CA GLU A 123 -16.88 -10.59 8.98
C GLU A 123 -15.52 -10.35 8.33
N ILE A 124 -14.44 -10.88 8.91
CA ILE A 124 -13.10 -10.75 8.33
C ILE A 124 -13.02 -11.49 6.98
N ARG A 125 -13.55 -12.71 6.90
CA ARG A 125 -13.57 -13.48 5.65
C ARG A 125 -14.42 -12.82 4.58
N ASP A 126 -15.59 -12.32 4.94
CA ASP A 126 -16.47 -11.59 4.01
C ASP A 126 -15.78 -10.31 3.51
N ALA A 127 -15.15 -9.55 4.39
CA ALA A 127 -14.40 -8.34 4.02
C ALA A 127 -13.24 -8.64 3.06
N VAL A 128 -12.50 -9.73 3.29
CA VAL A 128 -11.42 -10.17 2.39
C VAL A 128 -11.99 -10.56 1.02
N SER A 129 -13.07 -11.33 0.98
CA SER A 129 -13.71 -11.73 -0.28
C SER A 129 -14.20 -10.52 -1.08
N GLU A 130 -14.86 -9.56 -0.43
CA GLU A 130 -15.28 -8.31 -1.08
C GLU A 130 -14.07 -7.49 -1.58
N GLY A 131 -13.01 -7.39 -0.79
CA GLY A 131 -11.78 -6.71 -1.21
C GLY A 131 -11.13 -7.34 -2.45
N TRP A 132 -11.11 -8.68 -2.55
CA TRP A 132 -10.62 -9.38 -3.75
C TRP A 132 -11.50 -9.14 -4.97
N LYS A 133 -12.82 -9.10 -4.81
CA LYS A 133 -13.75 -8.77 -5.90
C LYS A 133 -13.51 -7.35 -6.41
N GLU A 134 -13.40 -6.39 -5.50
CA GLU A 134 -13.12 -5.00 -5.85
C GLU A 134 -11.78 -4.83 -6.57
N LEU A 135 -10.74 -5.52 -6.12
CA LEU A 135 -9.44 -5.52 -6.80
C LEU A 135 -9.56 -6.06 -8.25
N ALA A 136 -10.37 -7.08 -8.46
CA ALA A 136 -10.62 -7.60 -9.81
C ALA A 136 -11.38 -6.60 -10.69
N VAL A 137 -12.35 -5.87 -10.13
CA VAL A 137 -13.08 -4.80 -10.83
C VAL A 137 -12.13 -3.68 -11.25
N ILE A 138 -11.32 -3.18 -10.34
CA ILE A 138 -10.32 -2.12 -10.63
C ILE A 138 -9.39 -2.53 -11.78
N ARG A 139 -8.91 -3.78 -11.77
CA ARG A 139 -8.05 -4.29 -12.84
C ARG A 139 -8.75 -4.33 -14.20
N MET A 140 -9.99 -4.79 -14.23
CA MET A 140 -10.79 -4.79 -15.47
C MET A 140 -11.03 -3.36 -15.99
N GLU A 141 -11.31 -2.40 -15.10
CA GLU A 141 -11.48 -1.00 -15.46
C GLU A 141 -10.21 -0.39 -16.05
N MET A 142 -9.05 -0.68 -15.44
CA MET A 142 -7.75 -0.24 -15.95
C MET A 142 -7.46 -0.81 -17.34
N GLN A 143 -7.71 -2.12 -17.57
CA GLN A 143 -7.56 -2.76 -18.89
C GLN A 143 -8.47 -2.12 -19.93
N LYS A 144 -9.76 -1.97 -19.60
CA LYS A 144 -10.73 -1.31 -20.47
C LYS A 144 -10.30 0.12 -20.83
N LYS A 145 -9.79 0.86 -19.85
CA LYS A 145 -9.26 2.22 -20.09
C LYS A 145 -8.06 2.21 -21.02
N GLY A 146 -7.18 1.24 -20.88
CA GLY A 146 -6.05 1.02 -21.79
C GLY A 146 -6.52 0.75 -23.24
N GLU A 147 -7.51 -0.13 -23.42
CA GLU A 147 -8.11 -0.42 -24.73
C GLU A 147 -8.75 0.83 -25.37
N GLU A 148 -9.49 1.62 -24.59
CA GLU A 148 -10.07 2.88 -25.05
C GLU A 148 -8.99 3.86 -25.57
N VAL A 149 -7.86 3.95 -24.86
CA VAL A 149 -6.73 4.81 -25.24
C VAL A 149 -6.08 4.32 -26.54
N LEU A 150 -5.84 3.02 -26.68
CA LEU A 150 -5.28 2.43 -27.89
C LEU A 150 -6.18 2.70 -29.09
N LYS A 151 -7.48 2.48 -28.96
CA LYS A 151 -8.47 2.77 -30.00
C LYS A 151 -8.48 4.25 -30.40
N TYR A 152 -8.45 5.15 -29.42
CA TYR A 152 -8.36 6.60 -29.68
C TYR A 152 -7.09 6.97 -30.47
N MET A 153 -5.96 6.33 -30.12
CA MET A 153 -4.70 6.56 -30.84
C MET A 153 -4.78 6.07 -32.29
N GLU A 154 -5.36 4.91 -32.54
CA GLU A 154 -5.57 4.36 -33.87
C GLU A 154 -6.48 5.27 -34.73
N GLU A 155 -7.61 5.72 -34.17
CA GLU A 155 -8.59 6.56 -34.86
C GLU A 155 -8.05 7.97 -35.18
N THR A 156 -7.16 8.49 -34.32
CA THR A 156 -6.66 9.89 -34.46
C THR A 156 -5.25 9.96 -35.06
N GLY A 157 -4.57 8.85 -35.26
CA GLY A 157 -3.16 8.81 -35.69
C GLY A 157 -2.17 9.39 -34.68
N ARG A 158 -2.59 9.56 -33.40
CA ARG A 158 -1.72 10.08 -32.34
C ARG A 158 -0.71 9.03 -31.87
N ARG A 159 0.43 9.51 -31.43
CA ARG A 159 1.44 8.67 -30.77
C ARG A 159 1.24 8.70 -29.26
N GLY A 160 1.56 7.59 -28.59
CA GLY A 160 1.55 7.47 -27.14
C GLY A 160 2.92 7.09 -26.60
N ILE A 161 3.07 7.22 -25.30
CA ILE A 161 4.21 6.75 -24.53
C ILE A 161 3.68 5.73 -23.53
N VAL A 162 4.33 4.56 -23.46
CA VAL A 162 4.05 3.57 -22.42
C VAL A 162 4.95 3.84 -21.24
N LEU A 163 4.35 4.17 -20.07
CA LEU A 163 5.06 4.25 -18.82
C LEU A 163 4.99 2.87 -18.14
N ALA A 164 6.14 2.21 -18.00
CA ALA A 164 6.26 0.91 -17.36
C ALA A 164 7.03 1.04 -16.04
N GLY A 165 6.49 0.46 -14.98
CA GLY A 165 7.13 0.51 -13.66
C GLY A 165 6.24 -0.05 -12.56
N CYS A 166 6.67 0.10 -11.31
CA CYS A 166 5.85 -0.25 -10.15
C CYS A 166 4.67 0.74 -9.97
N PRO A 167 3.57 0.32 -9.31
CA PRO A 167 2.37 1.17 -9.15
C PRO A 167 2.65 2.55 -8.55
N TYR A 168 3.59 2.66 -7.61
CA TYR A 168 3.94 3.94 -7.00
C TYR A 168 4.61 4.95 -7.97
N HIS A 169 5.07 4.52 -9.17
CA HIS A 169 5.62 5.43 -10.16
C HIS A 169 4.57 6.36 -10.80
N VAL A 170 3.27 6.08 -10.62
CA VAL A 170 2.20 6.99 -11.04
C VAL A 170 1.83 8.01 -9.95
N ASP A 171 2.48 7.94 -8.78
CA ASP A 171 2.29 8.94 -7.73
C ASP A 171 2.81 10.31 -8.18
N PRO A 172 2.03 11.39 -8.01
CA PRO A 172 2.36 12.70 -8.57
C PRO A 172 3.64 13.32 -7.97
N GLU A 173 3.99 13.01 -6.74
CA GLU A 173 5.23 13.50 -6.13
C GLU A 173 6.44 12.70 -6.61
N ILE A 174 6.28 11.39 -6.82
CA ILE A 174 7.36 10.51 -7.26
C ILE A 174 7.71 10.75 -8.72
N ASN A 175 6.71 10.97 -9.58
CA ASN A 175 6.91 11.18 -11.02
C ASN A 175 7.07 12.66 -11.42
N HIS A 176 7.03 13.57 -10.45
CA HIS A 176 7.16 15.02 -10.65
C HIS A 176 6.04 15.65 -11.51
N GLY A 177 4.84 15.07 -11.50
CA GLY A 177 3.62 15.58 -12.14
C GLY A 177 3.43 15.09 -13.57
#